data_1d79d38208f4789858f12885097ddee6
#
_entry.id   1d79d38208f4789858f12885097ddee6
#
_cell.length_a   1.000
_cell.length_b   1.000
_cell.length_c   1.000
_cell.angle_alpha   90.00
_cell.angle_beta   90.00
_cell.angle_gamma   90.00
#
_symmetry.space_group_name_H-M   'P 1'
#
loop_
_entity.id
_entity.type
_entity.pdbx_description
1 polymer ?
#
loop_
_entity_poly.entity_id
_entity_poly.type
_entity_poly.pdbx_seq_one_letter_code
_entity_poly.pdbx_strand_id
1 'polypeptide(L)'
;MISTCPRKRFPRSARVRTRAEYTTVFNGARRVSDPLMTLHWLKGDSPARLGLAVSRKVDTRAVGRNRIKRVLRDATRHLRACLSGGDYVIVARSAAKTATNQQIREAFERLLRRAGALPPVAAGGTMPPREGADAPLPLNVPDTSSGRAEPAC
;
A
#
# COMPACT_ATOMS: atom_id res chain seq x y z
N MET A 1 -13.94 -26.65 9.15
CA MET A 1 -12.60 -26.76 9.74
C MET A 1 -12.08 -25.41 10.10
N ILE A 2 -11.83 -25.23 11.36
CA ILE A 2 -11.25 -23.98 11.80
C ILE A 2 -9.78 -24.07 11.48
N SER A 3 -9.38 -23.34 10.50
CA SER A 3 -7.97 -23.20 10.20
C SER A 3 -7.36 -22.37 11.31
N THR A 4 -6.83 -23.03 12.28
CA THR A 4 -6.10 -22.38 13.33
C THR A 4 -4.79 -21.89 12.73
N CYS A 5 -4.79 -20.68 12.23
CA CYS A 5 -3.54 -20.08 11.82
C CYS A 5 -2.63 -20.04 13.03
N PRO A 6 -1.49 -20.69 12.99
CA PRO A 6 -0.56 -20.63 14.10
C PRO A 6 -0.27 -19.17 14.37
N ARG A 7 -0.24 -18.83 15.64
CA ARG A 7 0.05 -17.45 16.06
C ARG A 7 1.37 -17.03 15.45
N LYS A 8 1.29 -16.33 14.33
CA LYS A 8 2.49 -15.86 13.65
C LYS A 8 3.16 -14.84 14.53
N ARG A 9 4.27 -15.24 15.13
CA ARG A 9 5.05 -14.31 15.92
C ARG A 9 5.66 -13.26 15.01
N PHE A 10 5.78 -12.05 15.51
CA PHE A 10 6.47 -10.98 14.82
C PHE A 10 7.88 -10.86 15.41
N PRO A 11 8.85 -11.62 14.87
CA PRO A 11 10.18 -11.68 15.46
C PRO A 11 10.92 -10.36 15.34
N ARG A 12 11.96 -10.22 16.14
CA ARG A 12 12.79 -9.01 16.12
C ARG A 12 13.46 -8.79 14.76
N SER A 13 13.81 -9.88 14.09
CA SER A 13 14.40 -9.83 12.75
C SER A 13 13.45 -9.26 11.69
N ALA A 14 12.15 -9.28 11.93
CA ALA A 14 11.16 -8.72 11.03
C ALA A 14 10.95 -7.21 11.25
N ARG A 15 11.84 -6.56 11.99
CA ARG A 15 11.69 -5.13 12.28
C ARG A 15 12.90 -4.36 11.80
N VAL A 16 12.65 -3.24 11.16
CA VAL A 16 13.67 -2.24 10.88
C VAL A 16 13.93 -1.51 12.20
N ARG A 17 15.15 -1.48 12.65
CA ARG A 17 15.48 -0.99 14.00
C ARG A 17 16.47 0.15 14.02
N THR A 18 17.48 0.12 13.18
CA THR A 18 18.55 1.10 13.24
C THR A 18 18.22 2.33 12.42
N ARG A 19 18.77 3.46 12.85
CA ARG A 19 18.59 4.72 12.14
C ARG A 19 19.16 4.65 10.72
N ALA A 20 20.25 3.93 10.55
CA ALA A 20 20.86 3.73 9.24
C ALA A 20 19.91 3.02 8.28
N GLU A 21 19.23 1.96 8.74
CA GLU A 21 18.24 1.25 7.94
C GLU A 21 17.08 2.16 7.53
N TYR A 22 16.57 2.98 8.45
CA TYR A 22 15.54 3.95 8.12
C TYR A 22 16.01 4.94 7.07
N THR A 23 17.24 5.45 7.20
CA THR A 23 17.80 6.40 6.23
C THR A 23 17.92 5.76 4.85
N THR A 24 18.40 4.51 4.79
CA THR A 24 18.54 3.77 3.54
C THR A 24 17.18 3.61 2.85
N VAL A 25 16.15 3.26 3.62
CA VAL A 25 14.80 3.13 3.07
C VAL A 25 14.28 4.47 2.58
N PHE A 26 14.46 5.55 3.34
CA PHE A 26 13.97 6.87 2.92
C PHE A 26 14.63 7.38 1.64
N ASN A 27 15.90 7.03 1.42
CA ASN A 27 16.63 7.49 0.24
C ASN A 27 16.32 6.71 -1.03
N GLY A 28 16.06 5.40 -0.91
CA GLY A 28 15.89 4.53 -2.08
C GLY A 28 14.51 3.91 -2.25
N ALA A 29 13.59 4.18 -1.34
CA ALA A 29 12.31 3.50 -1.34
C ALA A 29 11.27 4.14 -2.26
N ARG A 30 10.41 3.29 -2.78
CA ARG A 30 9.18 3.75 -3.44
C ARG A 30 8.26 4.33 -2.38
N ARG A 31 7.85 5.56 -2.57
CA ARG A 31 6.96 6.25 -1.64
C ARG A 31 5.52 6.23 -2.13
N VAL A 32 4.62 5.79 -1.29
CA VAL A 32 3.18 5.84 -1.56
C VAL A 32 2.50 6.48 -0.36
N SER A 33 1.66 7.46 -0.61
CA SER A 33 1.00 8.23 0.47
C SER A 33 -0.49 7.98 0.53
N ASP A 34 -1.01 8.02 1.74
CA ASP A 34 -2.43 7.97 2.07
C ASP A 34 -2.72 9.07 3.10
N PRO A 35 -3.95 9.53 3.25
CA PRO A 35 -4.28 10.55 4.26
C PRO A 35 -3.85 10.17 5.68
N LEU A 36 -3.91 8.90 6.04
CA LEU A 36 -3.57 8.44 7.38
C LEU A 36 -2.09 8.16 7.59
N MET A 37 -1.38 7.74 6.55
CA MET A 37 0.02 7.36 6.65
C MET A 37 0.73 7.35 5.30
N THR A 38 2.05 7.31 5.33
CA THR A 38 2.88 7.18 4.14
C THR A 38 3.71 5.92 4.24
N LEU A 39 3.74 5.13 3.18
CA LEU A 39 4.55 3.93 3.07
C LEU A 39 5.80 4.25 2.26
N HIS A 40 6.95 3.82 2.77
CA HIS A 40 8.21 3.77 2.05
C HIS A 40 8.60 2.29 1.92
N TRP A 41 8.68 1.79 0.72
CA TRP A 41 9.04 0.41 0.46
C TRP A 41 10.30 0.32 -0.37
N LEU A 42 11.35 -0.22 0.23
CA LEU A 42 12.59 -0.54 -0.45
C LEU A 42 12.57 -2.02 -0.80
N LYS A 43 12.36 -2.32 -2.07
CA LYS A 43 12.32 -3.70 -2.55
C LYS A 43 13.68 -4.36 -2.33
N GLY A 44 13.67 -5.58 -1.87
CA GLY A 44 14.88 -6.35 -1.62
C GLY A 44 14.59 -7.83 -1.53
N ASP A 45 15.64 -8.63 -1.52
CA ASP A 45 15.54 -10.08 -1.45
C ASP A 45 15.35 -10.59 -0.02
N SER A 46 15.52 -9.72 0.95
CA SER A 46 15.32 -10.09 2.36
C SER A 46 13.85 -10.26 2.68
N PRO A 47 13.53 -11.08 3.68
CA PRO A 47 12.15 -11.22 4.14
C PRO A 47 11.59 -9.86 4.54
N ALA A 48 10.30 -9.68 4.39
CA ALA A 48 9.64 -8.42 4.71
C ALA A 48 9.93 -7.97 6.14
N ARG A 49 10.46 -6.77 6.30
CA ARG A 49 10.75 -6.15 7.59
C ARG A 49 9.94 -4.88 7.71
N LEU A 50 9.46 -4.58 8.90
CA LEU A 50 8.60 -3.42 9.16
C LEU A 50 9.28 -2.43 10.10
N GLY A 51 9.35 -1.18 9.66
CA GLY A 51 9.70 -0.03 10.49
C GLY A 51 8.47 0.85 10.69
N LEU A 52 8.30 1.37 11.88
CA LEU A 52 7.18 2.23 12.22
C LEU A 52 7.67 3.56 12.78
N ALA A 53 7.34 4.63 12.11
CA ALA A 53 7.67 5.97 12.55
C ALA A 53 6.37 6.70 12.94
N VAL A 54 6.12 6.80 14.22
CA VAL A 54 4.99 7.53 14.77
C VAL A 54 5.53 8.63 15.68
N SER A 55 5.53 9.84 15.18
CA SER A 55 6.09 10.99 15.89
C SER A 55 5.10 11.59 16.90
N ARG A 56 5.61 12.48 17.75
CA ARG A 56 4.79 13.24 18.69
C ARG A 56 3.79 14.16 17.96
N LYS A 57 4.08 14.53 16.72
CA LYS A 57 3.16 15.33 15.91
C LYS A 57 1.87 14.59 15.58
N VAL A 58 1.92 13.25 15.54
CA VAL A 58 0.74 12.43 15.31
C VAL A 58 -0.13 12.39 16.56
N ASP A 59 0.48 12.07 17.69
CA ASP A 59 -0.19 12.08 18.98
C ASP A 59 0.84 12.37 20.07
N THR A 60 0.56 13.35 20.90
CA THR A 60 1.41 13.70 22.03
C THR A 60 1.44 12.59 23.07
N ARG A 61 0.34 11.84 23.19
CA ARG A 61 0.22 10.75 24.16
C ARG A 61 0.91 9.49 23.67
N ALA A 62 1.75 8.91 24.50
CA ALA A 62 2.44 7.66 24.18
C ALA A 62 1.45 6.51 23.92
N VAL A 63 0.35 6.49 24.65
CA VAL A 63 -0.70 5.47 24.51
C VAL A 63 -1.25 5.44 23.07
N GLY A 64 -1.59 6.62 22.54
CA GLY A 64 -2.10 6.73 21.16
C GLY A 64 -1.08 6.25 20.13
N ARG A 65 0.18 6.68 20.28
CA ARG A 65 1.25 6.24 19.39
C ARG A 65 1.45 4.72 19.45
N ASN A 66 1.39 4.16 20.66
CA ASN A 66 1.55 2.70 20.82
C ASN A 66 0.35 1.93 20.25
N ARG A 67 -0.86 2.48 20.35
CA ARG A 67 -2.03 1.89 19.72
C ARG A 67 -1.82 1.75 18.21
N ILE A 68 -1.43 2.83 17.54
CA ILE A 68 -1.18 2.81 16.10
C ILE A 68 -0.13 1.76 15.75
N LYS A 69 0.98 1.73 16.50
CA LYS A 69 2.05 0.75 16.27
C LYS A 69 1.58 -0.68 16.43
N ARG A 70 0.73 -0.95 17.44
CA ARG A 70 0.19 -2.30 17.67
C ARG A 70 -0.70 -2.74 16.51
N VAL A 71 -1.58 -1.87 16.04
CA VAL A 71 -2.48 -2.18 14.95
C VAL A 71 -1.69 -2.49 13.67
N LEU A 72 -0.68 -1.70 13.36
CA LEU A 72 0.15 -1.92 12.18
C LEU A 72 0.99 -3.19 12.28
N ARG A 73 1.54 -3.49 13.46
CA ARG A 73 2.29 -4.76 13.66
C ARG A 73 1.37 -5.96 13.51
N ASP A 74 0.16 -5.87 14.03
CA ASP A 74 -0.82 -6.94 13.92
C ASP A 74 -1.22 -7.17 12.47
N ALA A 75 -1.53 -6.10 11.74
CA ALA A 75 -1.85 -6.18 10.32
C ALA A 75 -0.69 -6.78 9.52
N THR A 76 0.53 -6.33 9.76
CA THR A 76 1.72 -6.86 9.08
C THR A 76 1.91 -8.35 9.40
N ARG A 77 1.67 -8.75 10.64
CA ARG A 77 1.82 -10.13 11.06
C ARG A 77 0.92 -11.07 10.24
N HIS A 78 -0.29 -10.63 9.93
CA HIS A 78 -1.23 -11.40 9.12
C HIS A 78 -0.85 -11.42 7.64
N LEU A 79 -0.35 -10.31 7.14
CA LEU A 79 -0.05 -10.15 5.72
C LEU A 79 1.38 -10.57 5.33
N ARG A 80 2.24 -10.77 6.30
CA ARG A 80 3.67 -10.97 6.07
C ARG A 80 4.00 -12.08 5.08
N ALA A 81 3.22 -13.15 5.11
CA ALA A 81 3.43 -14.27 4.21
C ALA A 81 3.15 -13.91 2.74
N CYS A 82 2.33 -12.89 2.53
CA CYS A 82 1.94 -12.44 1.21
C CYS A 82 2.71 -11.21 0.75
N LEU A 83 3.52 -10.62 1.63
CA LEU A 83 4.27 -9.41 1.29
C LEU A 83 5.50 -9.75 0.46
N SER A 84 5.78 -8.91 -0.51
CA SER A 84 7.04 -8.98 -1.25
C SER A 84 8.21 -8.67 -0.32
N GLY A 85 9.37 -9.22 -0.60
CA GLY A 85 10.55 -8.98 0.21
C GLY A 85 10.99 -7.53 0.22
N GLY A 86 11.71 -7.16 1.26
CA GLY A 86 12.27 -5.83 1.39
C GLY A 86 11.88 -5.13 2.69
N ASP A 87 12.26 -3.88 2.79
CA ASP A 87 12.05 -3.08 3.98
C ASP A 87 10.87 -2.13 3.80
N TYR A 88 9.94 -2.18 4.73
CA TYR A 88 8.74 -1.36 4.76
C TYR A 88 8.84 -0.38 5.91
N VAL A 89 8.79 0.91 5.64
CA VAL A 89 8.73 1.93 6.68
C VAL A 89 7.43 2.70 6.55
N ILE A 90 6.65 2.72 7.61
CA ILE A 90 5.40 3.44 7.66
C ILE A 90 5.55 4.66 8.55
N VAL A 91 5.25 5.82 7.98
CA VAL A 91 5.24 7.08 8.70
C VAL A 91 3.78 7.47 8.91
N ALA A 92 3.33 7.44 10.16
CA ALA A 92 1.97 7.83 10.49
C ALA A 92 1.82 9.35 10.36
N ARG A 93 0.64 9.76 9.93
CA ARG A 93 0.26 11.17 9.84
C ARG A 93 -0.67 11.55 10.97
N SER A 94 -0.86 12.85 11.20
CA SER A 94 -1.72 13.35 12.27
C SER A 94 -3.16 12.80 12.21
N ALA A 95 -3.68 12.59 11.01
CA ALA A 95 -5.01 12.02 10.83
C ALA A 95 -5.16 10.62 11.43
N ALA A 96 -4.07 9.89 11.59
CA ALA A 96 -4.10 8.56 12.20
C ALA A 96 -4.49 8.57 13.69
N LYS A 97 -4.39 9.73 14.34
CA LYS A 97 -4.76 9.88 15.74
C LYS A 97 -6.24 9.58 15.97
N THR A 98 -7.09 10.13 15.11
CA THR A 98 -8.54 10.00 15.22
C THR A 98 -9.10 8.79 14.49
N ALA A 99 -8.28 8.14 13.66
CA ALA A 99 -8.70 6.99 12.89
C ALA A 99 -8.97 5.78 13.80
N THR A 100 -9.96 4.99 13.42
CA THR A 100 -10.24 3.72 14.11
C THR A 100 -9.19 2.68 13.75
N ASN A 101 -9.09 1.63 14.53
CA ASN A 101 -8.17 0.54 14.25
C ASN A 101 -8.44 -0.09 12.87
N GLN A 102 -9.70 -0.19 12.50
CA GLN A 102 -10.12 -0.71 11.19
C GLN A 102 -9.63 0.20 10.07
N GLN A 103 -9.84 1.49 10.18
CA GLN A 103 -9.39 2.47 9.19
C GLN A 103 -7.87 2.45 9.01
N ILE A 104 -7.12 2.26 10.09
CA ILE A 104 -5.66 2.15 10.03
C ILE A 104 -5.25 0.90 9.25
N ARG A 105 -5.92 -0.23 9.49
CA ARG A 105 -5.64 -1.48 8.76
C ARG A 105 -5.96 -1.34 7.28
N GLU A 106 -7.10 -0.80 6.95
CA GLU A 106 -7.53 -0.60 5.57
C GLU A 106 -6.60 0.33 4.81
N ALA A 107 -6.19 1.43 5.44
CA ALA A 107 -5.23 2.36 4.85
C ALA A 107 -3.89 1.66 4.58
N PHE A 108 -3.44 0.83 5.51
CA PHE A 108 -2.21 0.08 5.37
C PHE A 108 -2.27 -0.91 4.19
N GLU A 109 -3.34 -1.69 4.11
CA GLU A 109 -3.52 -2.63 3.01
C GLU A 109 -3.61 -1.91 1.66
N ARG A 110 -4.33 -0.80 1.62
CA ARG A 110 -4.47 0.02 0.42
C ARG A 110 -3.11 0.53 -0.06
N LEU A 111 -2.26 0.97 0.86
CA LEU A 111 -0.90 1.40 0.55
C LEU A 111 -0.04 0.27 -0.01
N LEU A 112 -0.14 -0.91 0.59
CA LEU A 112 0.61 -2.09 0.13
C LEU A 112 0.20 -2.50 -1.29
N ARG A 113 -1.09 -2.44 -1.58
CA ARG A 113 -1.60 -2.75 -2.92
C ARG A 113 -1.12 -1.71 -3.94
N ARG A 114 -1.18 -0.43 -3.59
CA ARG A 114 -0.69 0.65 -4.46
C ARG A 114 0.81 0.57 -4.71
N ALA A 115 1.55 0.13 -3.73
CA ALA A 115 2.99 -0.05 -3.87
C ALA A 115 3.34 -1.27 -4.74
N GLY A 116 2.40 -2.19 -4.90
CA GLY A 116 2.64 -3.46 -5.58
C GLY A 116 3.33 -4.48 -4.68
N ALA A 117 3.33 -4.24 -3.38
CA ALA A 117 3.97 -5.11 -2.41
C ALA A 117 3.07 -6.27 -1.98
N LEU A 118 1.78 -6.12 -2.18
CA LEU A 118 0.80 -7.15 -1.90
C LEU A 118 0.21 -7.61 -3.23
N PRO A 119 0.19 -8.91 -3.51
CA PRO A 119 -0.41 -9.39 -4.75
C PRO A 119 -1.88 -8.98 -4.79
N PRO A 120 -2.41 -8.73 -5.96
CA PRO A 120 -3.81 -8.42 -6.10
C PRO A 120 -4.59 -9.57 -5.50
N VAL A 121 -5.55 -9.24 -4.70
CA VAL A 121 -6.40 -10.25 -4.11
C VAL A 121 -7.12 -10.92 -5.26
N ALA A 122 -6.70 -12.12 -5.53
CA ALA A 122 -7.38 -12.94 -6.48
C ALA A 122 -8.69 -13.39 -5.87
N ALA A 123 -9.27 -12.53 -5.13
CA ALA A 123 -10.46 -12.86 -4.45
C ALA A 123 -11.53 -13.00 -5.47
N GLY A 124 -11.59 -14.12 -6.03
CA GLY A 124 -12.68 -14.43 -6.87
C GLY A 124 -13.42 -13.22 -7.31
N GLY A 125 -12.74 -12.21 -7.17
CA GLY A 125 -13.33 -11.00 -7.44
C GLY A 125 -13.45 -10.79 -8.88
N THR A 126 -14.44 -10.18 -9.17
CA THR A 126 -14.60 -9.65 -10.46
C THR A 126 -13.48 -8.72 -10.71
N MET A 127 -12.76 -9.05 -11.69
CA MET A 127 -11.78 -8.20 -12.10
C MET A 127 -12.39 -6.99 -12.62
N PRO A 128 -12.02 -5.90 -12.15
CA PRO A 128 -12.44 -4.69 -12.73
C PRO A 128 -11.89 -4.65 -14.12
N PRO A 129 -12.67 -4.36 -15.01
CA PRO A 129 -12.21 -4.23 -16.35
C PRO A 129 -11.22 -3.11 -16.39
N ARG A 130 -10.32 -3.35 -17.03
CA ARG A 130 -9.39 -2.45 -17.15
C ARG A 130 -9.71 -1.56 -18.09
N GLU A 131 -10.37 -1.29 -18.09
CA GLU A 131 -10.55 -0.54 -18.85
C GLU A 131 -9.89 0.14 -19.50
N GLY A 132 -9.83 0.25 -19.57
CA GLY A 132 -9.20 0.88 -19.94
C GLY A 132 -9.03 1.09 -21.03
N ALA A 133 -8.93 0.86 -21.01
CA ALA A 133 -8.50 0.87 -21.89
C ALA A 133 -9.12 1.20 -23.03
N ASP A 134 -9.49 1.20 -23.22
CA ASP A 134 -9.81 1.30 -24.00
C ASP A 134 -10.13 2.13 -24.67
N ALA A 135 -10.05 2.32 -24.83
CA ALA A 135 -10.26 2.93 -25.26
C ALA A 135 -10.32 3.33 -26.40
N PRO A 136 -10.47 3.30 -27.05
CA PRO A 136 -10.30 3.68 -27.94
C PRO A 136 -10.97 4.30 -28.78
N LEU A 137 -11.06 4.36 -29.04
CA LEU A 137 -11.39 4.73 -29.59
C LEU A 137 -11.62 5.36 -30.45
N PRO A 138 -11.61 5.47 -30.92
CA PRO A 138 -11.78 5.97 -31.58
C PRO A 138 -12.15 6.25 -32.54
N LEU A 139 -12.23 6.13 -32.83
CA LEU A 139 -12.35 6.32 -33.57
C LEU A 139 -12.86 6.87 -34.38
N ASN A 140 -12.98 7.01 -34.70
CA ASN A 140 -13.33 7.39 -35.31
C ASN A 140 -13.62 7.92 -36.11
N VAL A 141 -13.61 7.94 -36.50
CA VAL A 141 -13.77 8.34 -37.10
C VAL A 141 -14.05 8.81 -38.03
N PRO A 142 -14.12 8.87 -38.52
CA PRO A 142 -14.26 9.24 -39.30
C PRO A 142 -14.75 9.62 -40.16
N ASP A 143 -14.96 9.62 -40.39
CA ASP A 143 -15.26 9.85 -41.08
C ASP A 143 -15.59 10.47 -41.85
N THR A 144 -15.45 10.60 -42.02
CA THR A 144 -15.62 11.15 -42.59
C THR A 144 -15.85 11.45 -43.47
N SER A 145 -15.88 11.36 -43.87
CA SER A 145 -15.92 11.60 -44.58
C SER A 145 -16.28 11.95 -45.33
N SER A 146 -16.54 11.90 -45.55
CA SER A 146 -16.75 12.14 -46.09
C SER A 146 -17.04 12.74 -46.87
N GLY A 147 -17.10 12.78 -46.97
CA GLY A 147 -17.32 13.30 -47.66
C GLY A 147 -17.43 13.73 -48.51
N ARG A 148 -17.34 13.73 -49.04
CA ARG A 148 -17.42 14.09 -49.73
C ARG A 148 -17.80 14.46 -50.67
N ALA A 149 -17.85 14.46 -50.89
CA ALA A 149 -18.08 14.81 -51.60
C ALA A 149 -18.36 15.32 -52.48
N GLU A 150 -18.49 15.43 -53.04
CA GLU A 150 -18.73 15.83 -53.82
C GLU A 150 -18.98 16.41 -54.70
N PRO A 151 -19.01 16.46 -55.28
CA PRO A 151 -19.25 16.98 -56.00
C PRO A 151 -19.52 17.39 -56.88
N ALA A 152 -19.60 17.51 -57.24
CA ALA A 152 -19.77 17.99 -57.85
C ALA A 152 -20.01 18.38 -58.80
N CYS A 153 -20.15 18.46 -59.16
CA CYS A 153 -20.32 18.80 -60.15
C CYS A 153 -20.28 19.05 -60.93
#